data_eec71c3c10bb01ede2c16286ff1a2470
#
_entry.id   eec71c3c10bb01ede2c16286ff1a2470
#
_cell.length_a   1.000
_cell.length_b   1.000
_cell.length_c   1.000
_cell.angle_alpha   90.00
_cell.angle_beta   90.00
_cell.angle_gamma   90.00
#
_symmetry.space_group_name_H-M   'P 1'
#
loop_
_entity.id
_entity.type
_entity.pdbx_description
1 polymer ?
#
loop_
_entity_poly.entity_id
_entity_poly.type
_entity_poly.pdbx_seq_one_letter_code
_entity_poly.pdbx_strand_id
1 'polypeptide(L)'
;MKKLMGILLAASMVFSLAACGSTADTVASSAAGTTATAEGSSNNQAPDVKVGAIILGDETEGYSAAHINGIKEAAAELGMSDDQIVWKYKIAEGGVTADAAEDLVGQGCNLIISNSYGHQTYMEEEAEKHPDINFVAMTGDFAAISDLDNFYNAFTAVYQSRYVSGVVAGMKVKDLVESGTLTPETQPDSFTADGKVKIGYVGAYNYAEVVSGYTAFFLGVQSVYPDVQMEVMYTNSWFDIDKEGAAAEALIANGAVIIGQHADS
;
A
#
# COMPACT_ATOMS: atom_id res chain seq x y z
N MET A 1 45.99 -28.75 22.07
CA MET A 1 47.33 -28.41 21.52
C MET A 1 47.16 -27.54 20.29
N LYS A 2 47.87 -26.40 20.29
CA LYS A 2 48.19 -25.47 19.20
C LYS A 2 46.97 -24.59 18.72
N LYS A 3 46.86 -23.32 19.16
CA LYS A 3 47.63 -22.09 18.88
C LYS A 3 47.29 -21.51 17.49
N LEU A 4 46.64 -20.36 17.49
CA LEU A 4 47.06 -18.96 17.28
C LEU A 4 46.99 -18.53 15.80
N MET A 5 46.38 -17.41 15.45
CA MET A 5 46.81 -15.99 15.41
C MET A 5 45.79 -15.31 14.46
N GLY A 6 45.12 -14.26 14.64
CA GLY A 6 45.41 -12.94 15.15
C GLY A 6 45.89 -11.98 14.05
N ILE A 7 45.04 -11.16 13.43
CA ILE A 7 45.45 -9.88 12.80
C ILE A 7 44.33 -8.84 12.98
N LEU A 8 44.64 -7.84 13.82
CA LEU A 8 43.94 -6.55 13.88
C LEU A 8 44.37 -5.70 12.68
N LEU A 9 43.43 -5.03 12.03
CA LEU A 9 43.73 -3.84 11.23
C LEU A 9 42.84 -2.69 11.71
N ALA A 10 43.44 -1.76 12.43
CA ALA A 10 42.90 -0.46 12.78
C ALA A 10 43.16 0.51 11.63
N ALA A 11 42.12 1.15 11.11
CA ALA A 11 42.24 2.31 10.24
C ALA A 11 41.63 3.52 10.93
N SER A 12 42.50 4.44 11.30
CA SER A 12 42.25 5.73 11.90
C SER A 12 41.66 6.71 10.87
N MET A 13 40.45 7.28 11.16
CA MET A 13 39.95 8.44 10.46
C MET A 13 40.30 9.72 11.20
N VAL A 14 41.01 10.60 10.51
CA VAL A 14 41.40 11.93 10.95
C VAL A 14 40.21 12.88 10.79
N PHE A 15 39.77 13.51 11.89
CA PHE A 15 38.86 14.67 11.87
C PHE A 15 39.63 15.93 11.60
N SER A 16 39.24 16.69 10.59
CA SER A 16 39.64 18.10 10.44
C SER A 16 38.40 19.00 10.60
N LEU A 17 38.32 19.71 11.74
CA LEU A 17 37.43 20.85 11.92
C LEU A 17 38.10 22.09 11.29
N ALA A 18 37.33 22.81 10.48
CA ALA A 18 37.58 24.19 10.20
C ALA A 18 36.29 24.99 10.45
N ALA A 19 36.40 25.99 11.31
CA ALA A 19 35.29 26.82 11.75
C ALA A 19 35.26 28.15 10.98
N CYS A 20 34.09 28.80 11.02
CA CYS A 20 33.73 30.20 10.85
C CYS A 20 33.36 30.72 9.45
N GLY A 21 32.14 31.26 9.42
CA GLY A 21 31.70 32.30 8.48
C GLY A 21 30.18 32.29 8.25
N SER A 22 29.46 33.15 9.00
CA SER A 22 28.02 33.38 8.89
C SER A 22 27.64 34.05 7.58
N THR A 23 26.62 33.52 6.89
CA THR A 23 25.56 34.32 6.22
C THR A 23 24.39 33.38 5.92
N ALA A 24 23.18 33.88 6.21
CA ALA A 24 21.94 33.18 5.99
C ALA A 24 21.61 33.08 4.49
N ASP A 25 21.39 31.87 3.99
CA ASP A 25 20.68 31.66 2.74
C ASP A 25 19.91 30.33 2.79
N THR A 26 18.72 30.41 2.26
CA THR A 26 17.68 29.42 2.10
C THR A 26 18.16 28.01 1.76
N VAL A 27 17.82 27.04 2.62
CA VAL A 27 18.11 25.63 2.38
C VAL A 27 17.02 25.02 1.49
N ALA A 28 17.32 24.90 0.20
CA ALA A 28 16.61 23.97 -0.66
C ALA A 28 17.17 22.56 -0.42
N SER A 29 16.35 21.67 0.13
CA SER A 29 16.68 20.26 0.33
C SER A 29 16.74 19.55 -1.03
N SER A 30 17.96 19.29 -1.55
CA SER A 30 18.15 18.40 -2.68
C SER A 30 18.37 16.97 -2.17
N ALA A 31 17.34 16.15 -2.25
CA ALA A 31 17.50 14.71 -2.20
C ALA A 31 18.23 14.28 -3.49
N ALA A 32 19.48 13.84 -3.37
CA ALA A 32 20.21 13.24 -4.46
C ALA A 32 19.67 11.84 -4.75
N GLY A 33 18.64 11.76 -5.60
CA GLY A 33 18.26 10.54 -6.29
C GLY A 33 19.31 10.26 -7.37
N THR A 34 19.94 9.10 -7.32
CA THR A 34 20.79 8.58 -8.40
C THR A 34 19.90 8.30 -9.61
N THR A 35 19.79 9.28 -10.51
CA THR A 35 19.23 9.05 -11.84
C THR A 35 20.23 8.21 -12.63
N ALA A 36 19.93 6.92 -12.81
CA ALA A 36 20.51 6.15 -13.88
C ALA A 36 19.95 6.74 -15.18
N THR A 37 20.73 7.56 -15.86
CA THR A 37 20.45 7.96 -17.24
C THR A 37 20.62 6.74 -18.12
N ALA A 38 19.54 6.07 -18.45
CA ALA A 38 19.49 5.19 -19.60
C ALA A 38 19.51 6.12 -20.82
N GLU A 39 20.65 6.21 -21.51
CA GLU A 39 20.73 6.73 -22.87
C GLU A 39 20.03 5.72 -23.80
N GLY A 40 18.69 5.80 -23.84
CA GLY A 40 17.86 5.14 -24.82
C GLY A 40 17.67 6.04 -26.01
N SER A 41 18.10 5.58 -27.16
CA SER A 41 17.84 6.19 -28.47
C SER A 41 16.34 6.50 -28.60
N SER A 42 15.97 7.76 -28.62
CA SER A 42 14.59 8.22 -28.83
C SER A 42 14.18 8.00 -30.27
N ASN A 43 13.74 6.80 -30.62
CA ASN A 43 12.74 6.66 -31.66
C ASN A 43 11.41 7.09 -31.02
N ASN A 44 10.91 8.25 -31.42
CA ASN A 44 9.64 8.86 -30.99
C ASN A 44 8.41 8.11 -31.58
N GLN A 45 8.44 6.79 -31.61
CA GLN A 45 7.32 5.96 -32.04
C GLN A 45 6.67 5.38 -30.78
N ALA A 46 5.36 5.64 -30.60
CA ALA A 46 4.58 5.03 -29.53
C ALA A 46 4.76 3.51 -29.54
N PRO A 47 4.81 2.84 -28.39
CA PRO A 47 4.94 1.40 -28.34
C PRO A 47 3.74 0.73 -29.02
N ASP A 48 3.99 -0.42 -29.66
CA ASP A 48 2.93 -1.27 -30.23
C ASP A 48 2.27 -2.09 -29.11
N VAL A 49 1.63 -1.34 -28.19
CA VAL A 49 0.94 -1.88 -27.02
C VAL A 49 -0.49 -1.33 -27.01
N LYS A 50 -1.46 -2.23 -26.81
CA LYS A 50 -2.83 -1.88 -26.51
C LYS A 50 -3.16 -2.35 -25.12
N VAL A 51 -3.47 -1.40 -24.23
CA VAL A 51 -3.74 -1.63 -22.81
C VAL A 51 -5.20 -1.91 -22.59
N GLY A 52 -5.53 -2.98 -21.89
CA GLY A 52 -6.83 -3.21 -21.27
C GLY A 52 -6.76 -2.92 -19.78
N ALA A 53 -7.57 -2.02 -19.27
CA ALA A 53 -7.58 -1.63 -17.87
C ALA A 53 -8.88 -2.08 -17.19
N ILE A 54 -8.77 -2.96 -16.19
CA ILE A 54 -9.88 -3.48 -15.36
C ILE A 54 -9.83 -2.74 -14.02
N ILE A 55 -10.83 -1.90 -13.78
CA ILE A 55 -10.90 -1.01 -12.63
C ILE A 55 -12.08 -1.40 -11.74
N LEU A 56 -11.81 -1.59 -10.43
CA LEU A 56 -12.81 -1.98 -9.45
C LEU A 56 -13.91 -0.91 -9.27
N GLY A 57 -13.52 0.35 -9.20
CA GLY A 57 -14.42 1.51 -9.10
C GLY A 57 -14.44 2.35 -10.36
N ASP A 58 -14.38 3.67 -10.18
CA ASP A 58 -14.24 4.68 -11.24
C ASP A 58 -13.46 5.90 -10.71
N GLU A 59 -13.46 7.00 -11.47
CA GLU A 59 -12.74 8.24 -11.09
C GLU A 59 -13.29 8.94 -9.84
N THR A 60 -14.45 8.53 -9.32
CA THR A 60 -15.07 9.14 -8.13
C THR A 60 -14.55 8.52 -6.82
N GLU A 61 -13.88 7.39 -6.89
CA GLU A 61 -13.26 6.71 -5.76
C GLU A 61 -11.74 6.91 -5.82
N GLY A 62 -11.13 7.31 -4.69
CA GLY A 62 -9.75 7.81 -4.65
C GLY A 62 -8.69 6.77 -5.06
N TYR A 63 -8.87 5.51 -4.66
CA TYR A 63 -7.96 4.42 -5.02
C TYR A 63 -7.99 4.15 -6.54
N SER A 64 -9.18 3.96 -7.11
CA SER A 64 -9.36 3.74 -8.55
C SER A 64 -8.90 4.95 -9.37
N ALA A 65 -9.20 6.17 -8.93
CA ALA A 65 -8.74 7.39 -9.57
C ALA A 65 -7.21 7.49 -9.66
N ALA A 66 -6.49 7.07 -8.60
CA ALA A 66 -5.03 7.06 -8.60
C ALA A 66 -4.47 6.11 -9.67
N HIS A 67 -5.02 4.90 -9.81
CA HIS A 67 -4.63 3.94 -10.85
C HIS A 67 -4.96 4.43 -12.26
N ILE A 68 -6.16 5.00 -12.45
CA ILE A 68 -6.59 5.56 -13.74
C ILE A 68 -5.64 6.68 -14.18
N ASN A 69 -5.31 7.60 -13.28
CA ASN A 69 -4.40 8.69 -13.55
C ASN A 69 -2.98 8.19 -13.86
N GLY A 70 -2.47 7.22 -13.08
CA GLY A 70 -1.15 6.62 -13.33
C GLY A 70 -1.06 5.95 -14.71
N ILE A 71 -2.09 5.23 -15.16
CA ILE A 71 -2.13 4.64 -16.50
C ILE A 71 -2.18 5.72 -17.57
N LYS A 72 -2.99 6.77 -17.39
CA LYS A 72 -3.08 7.90 -18.34
C LYS A 72 -1.76 8.67 -18.43
N GLU A 73 -1.10 8.94 -17.31
CA GLU A 73 0.19 9.62 -17.28
C GLU A 73 1.29 8.80 -17.95
N ALA A 74 1.39 7.50 -17.64
CA ALA A 74 2.36 6.61 -18.27
C ALA A 74 2.14 6.51 -19.80
N ALA A 75 0.89 6.41 -20.24
CA ALA A 75 0.54 6.39 -21.67
C ALA A 75 0.95 7.70 -22.37
N ALA A 76 0.71 8.84 -21.73
CA ALA A 76 1.09 10.14 -22.26
C ALA A 76 2.61 10.29 -22.38
N GLU A 77 3.38 9.85 -21.37
CA GLU A 77 4.85 9.85 -21.39
C GLU A 77 5.41 8.96 -22.50
N LEU A 78 4.76 7.83 -22.76
CA LEU A 78 5.12 6.90 -23.83
C LEU A 78 4.63 7.32 -25.23
N GLY A 79 3.90 8.44 -25.33
CA GLY A 79 3.34 8.93 -26.59
C GLY A 79 2.22 8.05 -27.14
N MET A 80 1.56 7.29 -26.29
CA MET A 80 0.38 6.48 -26.68
C MET A 80 -0.84 7.37 -26.91
N SER A 81 -1.70 6.95 -27.82
CA SER A 81 -2.99 7.61 -28.06
C SER A 81 -4.11 6.99 -27.20
N ASP A 82 -5.19 7.74 -26.98
CA ASP A 82 -6.32 7.30 -26.14
C ASP A 82 -6.98 6.00 -26.64
N ASP A 83 -6.96 5.74 -27.95
CA ASP A 83 -7.51 4.53 -28.56
C ASP A 83 -6.65 3.27 -28.32
N GLN A 84 -5.46 3.44 -27.79
CA GLN A 84 -4.62 2.33 -27.31
C GLN A 84 -4.99 1.86 -25.90
N ILE A 85 -5.94 2.52 -25.21
CA ILE A 85 -6.38 2.12 -23.87
C ILE A 85 -7.87 1.81 -23.87
N VAL A 86 -8.20 0.58 -23.50
CA VAL A 86 -9.59 0.12 -23.34
C VAL A 86 -9.92 -0.02 -21.87
N TRP A 87 -10.90 0.73 -21.39
CA TRP A 87 -11.30 0.79 -19.99
C TRP A 87 -12.49 -0.11 -19.69
N LYS A 88 -12.43 -0.83 -18.57
CA LYS A 88 -13.52 -1.57 -17.93
C LYS A 88 -13.66 -1.07 -16.50
N TYR A 89 -14.69 -0.30 -16.23
CA TYR A 89 -14.97 0.27 -14.91
C TYR A 89 -15.97 -0.57 -14.13
N LYS A 90 -15.90 -0.48 -12.79
CA LYS A 90 -16.83 -1.14 -11.85
C LYS A 90 -16.86 -2.66 -12.03
N ILE A 91 -15.70 -3.23 -12.29
CA ILE A 91 -15.55 -4.69 -12.38
C ILE A 91 -15.31 -5.21 -10.97
N ALA A 92 -16.30 -5.89 -10.41
CA ALA A 92 -16.20 -6.50 -9.10
C ALA A 92 -15.18 -7.66 -9.08
N GLU A 93 -14.65 -7.96 -7.91
CA GLU A 93 -13.84 -9.16 -7.69
C GLU A 93 -14.69 -10.41 -7.89
N GLY A 94 -14.18 -11.38 -8.65
CA GLY A 94 -14.90 -12.60 -8.98
C GLY A 94 -14.80 -12.96 -10.45
N GLY A 95 -15.60 -13.92 -10.90
CA GLY A 95 -15.59 -14.42 -12.29
C GLY A 95 -15.80 -13.34 -13.36
N VAL A 96 -16.48 -12.25 -13.03
CA VAL A 96 -16.63 -11.08 -13.95
C VAL A 96 -15.30 -10.41 -14.30
N THR A 97 -14.26 -10.62 -13.49
CA THR A 97 -12.88 -10.17 -13.83
C THR A 97 -12.34 -10.96 -15.00
N ALA A 98 -12.51 -12.29 -15.01
CA ALA A 98 -12.11 -13.13 -16.13
C ALA A 98 -12.88 -12.77 -17.41
N ASP A 99 -14.20 -12.58 -17.31
CA ASP A 99 -15.03 -12.16 -18.44
C ASP A 99 -14.57 -10.82 -19.03
N ALA A 100 -14.19 -9.87 -18.16
CA ALA A 100 -13.68 -8.57 -18.59
C ALA A 100 -12.29 -8.69 -19.25
N ALA A 101 -11.42 -9.54 -18.73
CA ALA A 101 -10.09 -9.78 -19.28
C ALA A 101 -10.20 -10.46 -20.66
N GLU A 102 -11.04 -11.49 -20.80
CA GLU A 102 -11.30 -12.17 -22.08
C GLU A 102 -11.86 -11.22 -23.15
N ASP A 103 -12.80 -10.33 -22.77
CA ASP A 103 -13.33 -9.31 -23.68
C ASP A 103 -12.23 -8.33 -24.12
N LEU A 104 -11.29 -7.94 -23.25
CA LEU A 104 -10.16 -7.08 -23.58
C LEU A 104 -9.17 -7.80 -24.52
N VAL A 105 -8.91 -9.08 -24.30
CA VAL A 105 -8.14 -9.93 -25.24
C VAL A 105 -8.82 -9.93 -26.61
N GLY A 106 -10.14 -10.16 -26.65
CA GLY A 106 -10.93 -10.14 -27.88
C GLY A 106 -10.90 -8.78 -28.61
N GLN A 107 -10.66 -7.68 -27.91
CA GLN A 107 -10.47 -6.35 -28.45
C GLN A 107 -9.04 -6.05 -28.90
N GLY A 108 -8.13 -7.03 -28.78
CA GLY A 108 -6.74 -6.95 -29.21
C GLY A 108 -5.81 -6.26 -28.21
N CYS A 109 -6.19 -6.19 -26.94
CA CYS A 109 -5.28 -5.75 -25.89
C CYS A 109 -4.20 -6.82 -25.67
N ASN A 110 -2.93 -6.40 -25.56
CA ASN A 110 -1.79 -7.26 -25.34
C ASN A 110 -1.06 -6.99 -23.99
N LEU A 111 -1.56 -6.01 -23.25
CA LEU A 111 -1.23 -5.75 -21.86
C LEU A 111 -2.53 -5.51 -21.10
N ILE A 112 -2.86 -6.37 -20.13
CA ILE A 112 -4.07 -6.25 -19.33
C ILE A 112 -3.69 -5.93 -17.89
N ILE A 113 -4.22 -4.84 -17.35
CA ILE A 113 -3.91 -4.33 -16.01
C ILE A 113 -5.19 -4.36 -15.18
N SER A 114 -5.13 -4.88 -13.95
CA SER A 114 -6.23 -4.77 -12.98
C SER A 114 -5.77 -4.09 -11.70
N ASN A 115 -6.67 -3.44 -10.95
CA ASN A 115 -6.30 -2.64 -9.78
C ASN A 115 -6.79 -3.19 -8.43
N SER A 116 -7.40 -4.37 -8.36
CA SER A 116 -7.90 -4.92 -7.10
C SER A 116 -7.20 -6.21 -6.70
N TYR A 117 -7.00 -6.39 -5.38
CA TYR A 117 -6.35 -7.59 -4.81
C TYR A 117 -7.07 -8.88 -5.21
N GLY A 118 -8.39 -8.92 -5.14
CA GLY A 118 -9.18 -10.09 -5.50
C GLY A 118 -9.31 -10.34 -7.00
N HIS A 119 -8.82 -9.42 -7.87
CA HIS A 119 -8.73 -9.67 -9.31
C HIS A 119 -7.63 -10.66 -9.67
N GLN A 120 -6.56 -10.77 -8.85
CA GLN A 120 -5.33 -11.49 -9.22
C GLN A 120 -5.57 -12.97 -9.56
N THR A 121 -6.48 -13.68 -8.85
CA THR A 121 -6.81 -15.08 -9.15
C THR A 121 -7.29 -15.24 -10.59
N TYR A 122 -8.20 -14.39 -11.01
CA TYR A 122 -8.79 -14.43 -12.36
C TYR A 122 -7.84 -13.91 -13.43
N MET A 123 -6.96 -12.97 -13.08
CA MET A 123 -5.90 -12.49 -13.97
C MET A 123 -4.84 -13.57 -14.22
N GLU A 124 -4.50 -14.37 -13.21
CA GLU A 124 -3.59 -15.52 -13.35
C GLU A 124 -4.22 -16.61 -14.22
N GLU A 125 -5.50 -16.93 -14.00
CA GLU A 125 -6.24 -17.91 -14.83
C GLU A 125 -6.30 -17.49 -16.31
N GLU A 126 -6.45 -16.19 -16.60
CA GLU A 126 -6.44 -15.69 -17.98
C GLU A 126 -5.02 -15.62 -18.56
N ALA A 127 -4.00 -15.33 -17.75
CA ALA A 127 -2.60 -15.39 -18.18
C ALA A 127 -2.18 -16.80 -18.64
N GLU A 128 -2.67 -17.86 -17.96
CA GLU A 128 -2.43 -19.25 -18.36
C GLU A 128 -3.06 -19.56 -19.73
N LYS A 129 -4.25 -19.00 -20.02
CA LYS A 129 -4.95 -19.21 -21.30
C LYS A 129 -4.33 -18.44 -22.47
N HIS A 130 -3.71 -17.30 -22.19
CA HIS A 130 -3.20 -16.36 -23.19
C HIS A 130 -1.70 -16.07 -23.00
N PRO A 131 -0.81 -17.03 -23.28
CA PRO A 131 0.63 -16.92 -22.97
C PRO A 131 1.36 -15.79 -23.75
N ASP A 132 0.77 -15.28 -24.82
CA ASP A 132 1.34 -14.18 -25.62
C ASP A 132 0.89 -12.78 -25.13
N ILE A 133 0.06 -12.72 -24.08
CA ILE A 133 -0.49 -11.48 -23.52
C ILE A 133 0.03 -11.29 -22.09
N ASN A 134 0.45 -10.08 -21.72
CA ASN A 134 0.91 -9.80 -20.39
C ASN A 134 -0.25 -9.34 -19.48
N PHE A 135 -0.32 -9.93 -18.30
CA PHE A 135 -1.30 -9.63 -17.26
C PHE A 135 -0.62 -9.05 -16.02
N VAL A 136 -1.12 -7.92 -15.55
CA VAL A 136 -0.58 -7.23 -14.36
C VAL A 136 -1.70 -6.98 -13.37
N ALA A 137 -1.64 -7.65 -12.22
CA ALA A 137 -2.46 -7.29 -11.07
C ALA A 137 -1.69 -6.25 -10.23
N MET A 138 -2.16 -5.00 -10.23
CA MET A 138 -1.48 -3.86 -9.57
C MET A 138 -1.42 -4.00 -8.05
N THR A 139 -2.27 -4.87 -7.49
CA THR A 139 -2.24 -5.27 -6.09
C THR A 139 -2.25 -6.80 -6.09
N GLY A 140 -1.47 -7.42 -5.22
CA GLY A 140 -1.44 -8.88 -5.14
C GLY A 140 -0.03 -9.43 -4.91
N ASP A 141 0.05 -10.73 -4.76
CA ASP A 141 1.26 -11.46 -4.38
C ASP A 141 1.41 -12.82 -5.09
N PHE A 142 0.44 -13.22 -5.92
CA PHE A 142 0.42 -14.53 -6.59
C PHE A 142 1.56 -14.71 -7.59
N ALA A 143 1.99 -13.63 -8.25
CA ALA A 143 3.11 -13.71 -9.19
C ALA A 143 4.43 -14.17 -8.53
N ALA A 144 4.55 -14.03 -7.21
CA ALA A 144 5.72 -14.50 -6.46
C ALA A 144 5.81 -16.04 -6.38
N ILE A 145 4.70 -16.73 -6.60
CA ILE A 145 4.59 -18.20 -6.52
C ILE A 145 4.03 -18.83 -7.80
N SER A 146 3.63 -18.01 -8.77
CA SER A 146 3.17 -18.44 -10.09
C SER A 146 4.36 -18.87 -10.97
N ASP A 147 4.16 -19.89 -11.78
CA ASP A 147 5.14 -20.35 -12.78
C ASP A 147 4.92 -19.68 -14.16
N LEU A 148 4.03 -18.68 -14.27
CA LEU A 148 3.70 -18.00 -15.53
C LEU A 148 4.65 -16.83 -15.79
N ASP A 149 5.26 -16.82 -16.98
CA ASP A 149 6.19 -15.77 -17.42
C ASP A 149 5.49 -14.46 -17.81
N ASN A 150 4.17 -14.49 -18.00
CA ASN A 150 3.32 -13.39 -18.47
C ASN A 150 2.35 -12.85 -17.39
N PHE A 151 2.50 -13.27 -16.14
CA PHE A 151 1.70 -12.78 -15.02
C PHE A 151 2.58 -12.03 -14.00
N TYR A 152 2.18 -10.81 -13.65
CA TYR A 152 2.95 -9.90 -12.80
C TYR A 152 2.10 -9.28 -11.71
N ASN A 153 2.72 -8.99 -10.57
CA ASN A 153 2.16 -8.11 -9.54
C ASN A 153 3.01 -6.85 -9.40
N ALA A 154 2.34 -5.72 -9.17
CA ALA A 154 2.97 -4.48 -8.74
C ALA A 154 2.27 -4.03 -7.45
N PHE A 155 2.92 -4.27 -6.32
CA PHE A 155 2.36 -3.96 -5.00
C PHE A 155 3.38 -3.25 -4.12
N THR A 156 2.98 -2.12 -3.56
CA THR A 156 3.84 -1.33 -2.68
C THR A 156 3.88 -1.94 -1.27
N ALA A 157 4.93 -1.64 -0.51
CA ALA A 157 5.04 -2.06 0.89
C ALA A 157 4.13 -1.23 1.81
N VAL A 158 2.82 -1.25 1.57
CA VAL A 158 1.79 -0.46 2.28
C VAL A 158 1.88 -0.65 3.80
N TYR A 159 2.24 -1.85 4.27
CA TYR A 159 2.43 -2.13 5.69
C TYR A 159 3.46 -1.19 6.36
N GLN A 160 4.44 -0.67 5.63
CA GLN A 160 5.43 0.27 6.18
C GLN A 160 4.77 1.60 6.56
N SER A 161 3.92 2.15 5.69
CA SER A 161 3.15 3.37 5.99
C SER A 161 2.14 3.14 7.13
N ARG A 162 1.54 1.94 7.19
CA ARG A 162 0.65 1.56 8.30
C ARG A 162 1.41 1.47 9.63
N TYR A 163 2.64 0.95 9.62
CA TYR A 163 3.49 0.97 10.83
C TYR A 163 3.76 2.40 11.30
N VAL A 164 4.13 3.31 10.39
CA VAL A 164 4.37 4.72 10.73
C VAL A 164 3.13 5.38 11.29
N SER A 165 1.95 5.16 10.68
CA SER A 165 0.68 5.66 11.22
C SER A 165 0.37 5.08 12.61
N GLY A 166 0.72 3.81 12.84
CA GLY A 166 0.66 3.18 14.16
C GLY A 166 1.56 3.85 15.20
N VAL A 167 2.80 4.20 14.83
CA VAL A 167 3.71 4.97 15.72
C VAL A 167 3.07 6.30 16.13
N VAL A 168 2.50 7.04 15.18
CA VAL A 168 1.80 8.32 15.47
C VAL A 168 0.59 8.10 16.37
N ALA A 169 -0.20 7.06 16.12
CA ALA A 169 -1.33 6.66 16.97
C ALA A 169 -0.86 6.32 18.40
N GLY A 170 0.24 5.56 18.53
CA GLY A 170 0.84 5.23 19.82
C GLY A 170 1.33 6.45 20.59
N MET A 171 1.92 7.43 19.88
CA MET A 171 2.28 8.72 20.50
C MET A 171 1.06 9.46 21.02
N LYS A 172 -0.06 9.42 20.31
CA LYS A 172 -1.32 10.05 20.76
C LYS A 172 -1.91 9.32 21.96
N VAL A 173 -1.94 7.99 21.96
CA VAL A 173 -2.39 7.20 23.13
C VAL A 173 -1.54 7.56 24.36
N LYS A 174 -0.22 7.57 24.21
CA LYS A 174 0.71 7.93 25.28
C LYS A 174 0.45 9.32 25.84
N ASP A 175 0.28 10.32 24.96
CA ASP A 175 -0.05 11.71 25.36
C ASP A 175 -1.37 11.78 26.15
N LEU A 176 -2.42 11.09 25.71
CA LEU A 176 -3.71 11.06 26.40
C LEU A 176 -3.63 10.44 27.81
N VAL A 177 -2.84 9.39 27.97
CA VAL A 177 -2.64 8.71 29.27
C VAL A 177 -1.74 9.56 30.19
N GLU A 178 -0.59 10.03 29.71
CA GLU A 178 0.36 10.82 30.50
C GLU A 178 -0.20 12.18 30.93
N SER A 179 -1.08 12.80 30.13
CA SER A 179 -1.79 14.02 30.51
C SER A 179 -2.93 13.81 31.51
N GLY A 180 -3.30 12.55 31.80
CA GLY A 180 -4.47 12.23 32.62
C GLY A 180 -5.83 12.48 31.95
N THR A 181 -5.84 12.73 30.63
CA THR A 181 -7.08 12.88 29.86
C THR A 181 -7.79 11.53 29.69
N LEU A 182 -7.01 10.45 29.53
CA LEU A 182 -7.49 9.08 29.40
C LEU A 182 -7.03 8.27 30.62
N THR A 183 -7.97 7.98 31.53
CA THR A 183 -7.72 7.15 32.70
C THR A 183 -8.87 6.15 32.91
N PRO A 184 -8.66 5.05 33.65
CA PRO A 184 -9.74 4.11 33.97
C PRO A 184 -10.92 4.76 34.72
N GLU A 185 -10.67 5.85 35.46
CA GLU A 185 -11.70 6.59 36.20
C GLU A 185 -12.52 7.49 35.29
N THR A 186 -11.89 8.12 34.30
CA THR A 186 -12.56 9.08 33.39
C THR A 186 -13.24 8.39 32.22
N GLN A 187 -12.66 7.30 31.73
CA GLN A 187 -13.11 6.55 30.55
C GLN A 187 -12.95 5.04 30.75
N PRO A 188 -13.71 4.43 31.70
CA PRO A 188 -13.53 3.00 32.05
C PRO A 188 -13.73 2.04 30.87
N ASP A 189 -14.64 2.38 29.94
CA ASP A 189 -14.92 1.55 28.76
C ASP A 189 -13.77 1.52 27.75
N SER A 190 -12.82 2.46 27.85
CA SER A 190 -11.63 2.51 26.99
C SER A 190 -10.48 1.62 27.47
N PHE A 191 -10.67 0.91 28.56
CA PHE A 191 -9.68 -0.02 29.09
C PHE A 191 -10.23 -1.44 29.13
N THR A 192 -9.34 -2.40 28.94
CA THR A 192 -9.62 -3.81 29.21
C THR A 192 -9.58 -4.09 30.70
N ALA A 193 -10.08 -5.26 31.11
CA ALA A 193 -10.04 -5.68 32.53
C ALA A 193 -8.60 -5.81 33.08
N ASP A 194 -7.61 -6.04 32.21
CA ASP A 194 -6.19 -6.08 32.55
C ASP A 194 -5.47 -4.74 32.35
N GLY A 195 -6.24 -3.66 32.11
CA GLY A 195 -5.75 -2.28 32.10
C GLY A 195 -5.14 -1.78 30.79
N LYS A 196 -5.30 -2.52 29.67
CA LYS A 196 -4.83 -2.07 28.36
C LYS A 196 -5.78 -1.08 27.73
N VAL A 197 -5.24 -0.09 27.03
CA VAL A 197 -6.03 0.86 26.25
C VAL A 197 -6.59 0.19 24.98
N LYS A 198 -7.87 0.38 24.71
CA LYS A 198 -8.53 -0.15 23.53
C LYS A 198 -8.34 0.76 22.32
N ILE A 199 -7.93 0.17 21.21
CA ILE A 199 -7.89 0.84 19.90
C ILE A 199 -8.65 0.01 18.88
N GLY A 200 -9.10 0.64 17.79
CA GLY A 200 -9.90 0.00 16.76
C GLY A 200 -9.24 0.02 15.39
N TYR A 201 -9.67 -0.88 14.53
CA TYR A 201 -9.29 -0.87 13.12
C TYR A 201 -10.46 -1.31 12.24
N VAL A 202 -10.80 -0.48 11.24
CA VAL A 202 -11.79 -0.83 10.22
C VAL A 202 -11.07 -1.45 9.03
N GLY A 203 -11.33 -2.71 8.75
CA GLY A 203 -10.75 -3.43 7.62
C GLY A 203 -11.79 -3.70 6.54
N ALA A 204 -11.37 -3.70 5.27
CA ALA A 204 -12.25 -4.06 4.15
C ALA A 204 -12.56 -5.56 4.17
N TYR A 205 -11.55 -6.39 4.00
CA TYR A 205 -11.66 -7.85 3.95
C TYR A 205 -10.59 -8.53 4.80
N ASN A 206 -10.80 -9.80 5.13
CA ASN A 206 -9.79 -10.63 5.77
C ASN A 206 -8.80 -11.20 4.73
N TYR A 207 -8.21 -10.32 3.93
CA TYR A 207 -7.15 -10.65 2.99
C TYR A 207 -5.77 -10.37 3.58
N ALA A 208 -4.73 -11.05 3.08
CA ALA A 208 -3.36 -10.90 3.55
C ALA A 208 -2.88 -9.44 3.51
N GLU A 209 -3.27 -8.69 2.49
CA GLU A 209 -3.02 -7.25 2.36
C GLU A 209 -3.54 -6.47 3.59
N VAL A 210 -4.81 -6.62 3.92
CA VAL A 210 -5.47 -5.91 5.04
C VAL A 210 -4.90 -6.37 6.38
N VAL A 211 -4.69 -7.69 6.52
CA VAL A 211 -4.10 -8.30 7.74
C VAL A 211 -2.68 -7.76 7.98
N SER A 212 -1.84 -7.69 6.95
CA SER A 212 -0.50 -7.13 7.07
C SER A 212 -0.54 -5.64 7.47
N GLY A 213 -1.51 -4.89 6.93
CA GLY A 213 -1.72 -3.48 7.23
C GLY A 213 -2.07 -3.22 8.69
N TYR A 214 -3.12 -3.85 9.21
CA TYR A 214 -3.49 -3.62 10.61
C TYR A 214 -2.50 -4.24 11.60
N THR A 215 -1.84 -5.33 11.23
CA THR A 215 -0.76 -5.90 12.06
C THR A 215 0.40 -4.92 12.20
N ALA A 216 0.81 -4.32 11.08
CA ALA A 216 1.88 -3.30 11.11
C ALA A 216 1.45 -2.05 11.90
N PHE A 217 0.21 -1.58 11.74
CA PHE A 217 -0.35 -0.50 12.54
C PHE A 217 -0.28 -0.82 14.04
N PHE A 218 -0.77 -1.98 14.44
CA PHE A 218 -0.75 -2.42 15.83
C PHE A 218 0.66 -2.49 16.40
N LEU A 219 1.62 -3.09 15.67
CA LEU A 219 3.02 -3.12 16.07
C LEU A 219 3.62 -1.72 16.17
N GLY A 220 3.23 -0.80 15.30
CA GLY A 220 3.61 0.61 15.39
C GLY A 220 3.11 1.27 16.68
N VAL A 221 1.84 1.07 17.04
CA VAL A 221 1.29 1.55 18.32
C VAL A 221 2.05 0.95 19.49
N GLN A 222 2.25 -0.37 19.51
CA GLN A 222 2.95 -1.05 20.60
C GLN A 222 4.41 -0.61 20.75
N SER A 223 5.07 -0.17 19.69
CA SER A 223 6.44 0.33 19.75
C SER A 223 6.59 1.60 20.60
N VAL A 224 5.49 2.34 20.81
CA VAL A 224 5.45 3.59 21.60
C VAL A 224 4.69 3.39 22.90
N TYR A 225 3.57 2.69 22.87
CA TYR A 225 2.72 2.39 24.02
C TYR A 225 2.31 0.93 23.98
N PRO A 226 3.02 0.02 24.71
CA PRO A 226 2.82 -1.43 24.64
C PRO A 226 1.48 -1.93 25.17
N ASP A 227 0.91 -1.24 26.17
CA ASP A 227 -0.30 -1.67 26.86
C ASP A 227 -1.57 -1.30 26.09
N VAL A 228 -1.72 -1.86 24.89
CA VAL A 228 -2.87 -1.69 24.01
C VAL A 228 -3.47 -3.03 23.61
N GLN A 229 -4.79 -3.00 23.35
CA GLN A 229 -5.53 -4.08 22.70
C GLN A 229 -6.25 -3.50 21.49
N MET A 230 -6.15 -4.16 20.34
CA MET A 230 -6.82 -3.75 19.12
C MET A 230 -7.98 -4.68 18.79
N GLU A 231 -9.12 -4.09 18.43
CA GLU A 231 -10.27 -4.75 17.82
C GLU A 231 -10.34 -4.42 16.35
N VAL A 232 -10.59 -5.42 15.49
CA VAL A 232 -10.73 -5.24 14.03
C VAL A 232 -12.15 -5.59 13.63
N MET A 233 -12.81 -4.68 12.90
CA MET A 233 -14.11 -4.92 12.29
C MET A 233 -14.00 -4.86 10.76
N TYR A 234 -14.55 -5.87 10.08
CA TYR A 234 -14.55 -5.97 8.62
C TYR A 234 -15.87 -5.49 8.04
N THR A 235 -15.78 -4.64 7.01
CA THR A 235 -16.95 -4.15 6.25
C THR A 235 -17.41 -5.12 5.17
N ASN A 236 -16.53 -6.02 4.74
CA ASN A 236 -16.67 -6.85 3.54
C ASN A 236 -16.98 -6.02 2.29
N SER A 237 -16.31 -4.87 2.19
CA SER A 237 -16.34 -3.95 1.06
C SER A 237 -15.06 -3.13 1.04
N TRP A 238 -14.52 -2.81 -0.13
CA TRP A 238 -13.41 -1.88 -0.27
C TRP A 238 -13.86 -0.43 -0.07
N PHE A 239 -15.06 -0.08 -0.57
CA PHE A 239 -15.64 1.25 -0.47
C PHE A 239 -17.12 1.17 -0.10
N ASP A 240 -17.48 1.62 1.10
CA ASP A 240 -18.87 1.69 1.57
C ASP A 240 -18.93 2.62 2.79
N ILE A 241 -19.21 3.90 2.57
CA ILE A 241 -19.24 4.94 3.61
C ILE A 241 -20.14 4.55 4.79
N ASP A 242 -21.29 3.93 4.51
CA ASP A 242 -22.25 3.56 5.56
C ASP A 242 -21.72 2.41 6.43
N LYS A 243 -21.14 1.37 5.81
CA LYS A 243 -20.57 0.23 6.55
C LYS A 243 -19.30 0.64 7.32
N GLU A 244 -18.45 1.47 6.72
CA GLU A 244 -17.23 1.96 7.37
C GLU A 244 -17.57 2.86 8.55
N GLY A 245 -18.53 3.78 8.39
CA GLY A 245 -19.06 4.60 9.47
C GLY A 245 -19.66 3.76 10.60
N ALA A 246 -20.51 2.79 10.28
CA ALA A 246 -21.11 1.89 11.28
C ALA A 246 -20.05 1.04 12.03
N ALA A 247 -19.02 0.55 11.35
CA ALA A 247 -17.92 -0.19 11.98
C ALA A 247 -17.10 0.73 12.92
N ALA A 248 -16.81 1.96 12.49
CA ALA A 248 -16.11 2.94 13.31
C ALA A 248 -16.92 3.32 14.55
N GLU A 249 -18.22 3.59 14.41
CA GLU A 249 -19.12 3.89 15.53
C GLU A 249 -19.21 2.73 16.53
N ALA A 250 -19.27 1.48 16.04
CA ALA A 250 -19.27 0.30 16.90
C ALA A 250 -17.94 0.15 17.67
N LEU A 251 -16.80 0.37 17.03
CA LEU A 251 -15.49 0.37 17.71
C LEU A 251 -15.40 1.45 18.77
N ILE A 252 -15.92 2.66 18.49
CA ILE A 252 -16.00 3.75 19.47
C ILE A 252 -16.91 3.36 20.65
N ALA A 253 -18.06 2.78 20.37
CA ALA A 253 -18.99 2.31 21.40
C ALA A 253 -18.38 1.19 22.27
N ASN A 254 -17.47 0.37 21.71
CA ASN A 254 -16.70 -0.64 22.43
C ASN A 254 -15.52 -0.03 23.23
N GLY A 255 -15.31 1.29 23.17
CA GLY A 255 -14.32 2.04 23.93
C GLY A 255 -13.01 2.32 23.18
N ALA A 256 -12.93 2.08 21.88
CA ALA A 256 -11.72 2.42 21.12
C ALA A 256 -11.45 3.93 21.12
N VAL A 257 -10.25 4.33 21.53
CA VAL A 257 -9.85 5.76 21.64
C VAL A 257 -9.19 6.27 20.37
N ILE A 258 -8.71 5.37 19.52
CA ILE A 258 -8.14 5.66 18.20
C ILE A 258 -8.63 4.58 17.24
N ILE A 259 -8.91 4.97 16.02
CA ILE A 259 -9.32 4.08 14.95
C ILE A 259 -8.38 4.27 13.77
N GLY A 260 -7.80 3.16 13.29
CA GLY A 260 -7.18 3.08 11.98
C GLY A 260 -8.14 2.47 10.96
N GLN A 261 -7.82 2.59 9.67
CA GLN A 261 -8.62 1.95 8.63
C GLN A 261 -7.77 1.40 7.49
N HIS A 262 -8.34 0.41 6.78
CA HIS A 262 -7.89 -0.13 5.52
C HIS A 262 -9.11 -0.45 4.66
N ALA A 263 -9.80 0.60 4.28
CA ALA A 263 -10.95 0.70 3.40
C ALA A 263 -10.91 2.08 2.75
N ASP A 264 -11.68 2.34 1.69
CA ASP A 264 -11.39 3.40 0.72
C ASP A 264 -12.38 4.58 0.78
N SER A 265 -13.23 4.67 1.83
CA SER A 265 -14.19 5.77 2.00
C SER A 265 -13.61 7.01 2.67
#